data_8528549e98f142b65885e8b41d458c57
#
_entry.id   8528549e98f142b65885e8b41d458c57
#
_cell.length_a   1.000
_cell.length_b   1.000
_cell.length_c   1.000
_cell.angle_alpha   90.00
_cell.angle_beta   90.00
_cell.angle_gamma   90.00
#
_symmetry.space_group_name_H-M   'P 1'
#
loop_
_entity.id
_entity.type
_entity.pdbx_description
1 polymer ?
#
loop_
_entity_poly.entity_id
_entity_poly.type
_entity_poly.pdbx_seq_one_letter_code
_entity_poly.pdbx_strand_id
1 'polypeptide(L)'
;MARTRAATYDDQRSLILARAAELFARRGYSAATMNHVAAACAVGKATLYHYYRDKPALLAHIALAHVQRLEAVVAEVRAQRLAPATELRALIEAFMAVYAGAQHEHRVLTEDVKFLPQAQRREVETAEKRVVTAFAATIARVRPDLKPSATPLAMLLFGMINWTFTWLKPEGPL
;
A
#
# COMPACT_ATOMS: atom_id res chain seq x y z
N MET A 1 -6.96 -32.36 0.43
CA MET A 1 -8.14 -31.47 0.31
C MET A 1 -8.01 -30.16 1.10
N ALA A 2 -7.40 -30.08 2.28
CA ALA A 2 -7.25 -28.82 3.05
C ALA A 2 -6.40 -27.75 2.34
N ARG A 3 -5.31 -28.13 1.68
CA ARG A 3 -4.37 -27.21 0.98
C ARG A 3 -5.01 -26.50 -0.22
N THR A 4 -5.85 -27.19 -0.99
CA THR A 4 -6.56 -26.58 -2.15
C THR A 4 -7.62 -25.57 -1.70
N ARG A 5 -8.28 -25.83 -0.55
CA ARG A 5 -9.32 -24.95 0.00
C ARG A 5 -8.72 -23.66 0.58
N ALA A 6 -7.53 -23.71 1.20
CA ALA A 6 -6.81 -22.56 1.69
C ALA A 6 -6.34 -21.64 0.54
N ALA A 7 -5.76 -22.20 -0.53
CA ALA A 7 -5.35 -21.44 -1.70
C ALA A 7 -6.54 -20.70 -2.34
N THR A 8 -7.68 -21.37 -2.51
CA THR A 8 -8.90 -20.74 -3.05
C THR A 8 -9.43 -19.61 -2.15
N TYR A 9 -9.29 -19.73 -0.81
CA TYR A 9 -9.71 -18.70 0.13
C TYR A 9 -8.83 -17.46 0.01
N ASP A 10 -7.51 -17.60 -0.03
CA ASP A 10 -6.55 -16.52 -0.14
C ASP A 10 -6.64 -15.81 -1.50
N ASP A 11 -6.84 -16.56 -2.59
CA ASP A 11 -7.08 -16.01 -3.92
C ASP A 11 -8.35 -15.16 -3.97
N GLN A 12 -9.45 -15.66 -3.38
CA GLN A 12 -10.71 -14.92 -3.31
C GLN A 12 -10.58 -13.66 -2.45
N ARG A 13 -9.85 -13.76 -1.32
CA ARG A 13 -9.57 -12.62 -0.45
C ARG A 13 -8.80 -11.53 -1.18
N SER A 14 -7.76 -11.91 -1.90
CA SER A 14 -6.93 -11.00 -2.71
C SER A 14 -7.75 -10.32 -3.81
N LEU A 15 -8.59 -11.08 -4.50
CA LEU A 15 -9.51 -10.54 -5.52
C LEU A 15 -10.47 -9.50 -4.94
N ILE A 16 -11.05 -9.78 -3.76
CA ILE A 16 -11.96 -8.84 -3.08
C ILE A 16 -11.21 -7.53 -2.75
N LEU A 17 -9.99 -7.60 -2.22
CA LEU A 17 -9.20 -6.41 -1.90
C LEU A 17 -8.90 -5.57 -3.14
N ALA A 18 -8.46 -6.19 -4.24
CA ALA A 18 -8.15 -5.49 -5.49
C ALA A 18 -9.39 -4.82 -6.09
N ARG A 19 -10.52 -5.53 -6.17
CA ARG A 19 -11.78 -4.97 -6.70
C ARG A 19 -12.36 -3.88 -5.82
N ALA A 20 -12.24 -4.01 -4.50
CA ALA A 20 -12.67 -2.98 -3.57
C ALA A 20 -11.78 -1.73 -3.67
N ALA A 21 -10.46 -1.89 -3.79
CA ALA A 21 -9.53 -0.78 -4.00
C ALA A 21 -9.85 -0.02 -5.30
N GLU A 22 -10.06 -0.72 -6.41
CA GLU A 22 -10.49 -0.13 -7.66
C GLU A 22 -11.80 0.66 -7.52
N LEU A 23 -12.80 0.07 -6.85
CA LEU A 23 -14.09 0.71 -6.62
C LEU A 23 -13.96 1.97 -5.75
N PHE A 24 -13.18 1.91 -4.66
CA PHE A 24 -12.96 3.06 -3.78
C PHE A 24 -12.19 4.16 -4.50
N ALA A 25 -11.15 3.83 -5.25
CA ALA A 25 -10.38 4.79 -6.02
C ALA A 25 -11.21 5.51 -7.11
N ARG A 26 -12.14 4.79 -7.78
CA ARG A 26 -12.97 5.37 -8.86
C ARG A 26 -14.19 6.12 -8.36
N ARG A 27 -14.88 5.60 -7.35
CA ARG A 27 -16.17 6.12 -6.88
C ARG A 27 -16.05 7.01 -5.64
N GLY A 28 -14.89 6.93 -4.96
CA GLY A 28 -14.68 7.48 -3.63
C GLY A 28 -15.19 6.53 -2.54
N TYR A 29 -14.43 6.43 -1.46
CA TYR A 29 -14.80 5.56 -0.33
C TYR A 29 -16.19 5.87 0.22
N SER A 30 -16.51 7.15 0.46
CA SER A 30 -17.79 7.54 1.07
C SER A 30 -19.02 7.08 0.27
N ALA A 31 -18.98 7.19 -1.07
CA ALA A 31 -20.08 6.81 -1.97
C ALA A 31 -20.15 5.30 -2.25
N ALA A 32 -19.09 4.54 -1.96
CA ALA A 32 -19.07 3.10 -2.12
C ALA A 32 -19.80 2.39 -0.96
N THR A 33 -20.46 1.28 -1.27
CA THR A 33 -21.16 0.43 -0.29
C THR A 33 -20.67 -1.01 -0.40
N MET A 34 -20.90 -1.82 0.65
CA MET A 34 -20.61 -3.26 0.61
C MET A 34 -21.37 -3.98 -0.51
N ASN A 35 -22.57 -3.52 -0.87
CA ASN A 35 -23.31 -4.07 -2.02
C ASN A 35 -22.59 -3.79 -3.34
N HIS A 36 -22.01 -2.59 -3.51
CA HIS A 36 -21.23 -2.26 -4.70
C HIS A 36 -19.98 -3.13 -4.78
N VAL A 37 -19.31 -3.39 -3.64
CA VAL A 37 -18.13 -4.30 -3.59
C VAL A 37 -18.53 -5.73 -3.96
N ALA A 38 -19.62 -6.27 -3.39
CA ALA A 38 -20.10 -7.61 -3.70
C ALA A 38 -20.39 -7.78 -5.19
N ALA A 39 -21.07 -6.78 -5.80
CA ALA A 39 -21.34 -6.77 -7.24
C ALA A 39 -20.04 -6.70 -8.07
N ALA A 40 -19.08 -5.85 -7.69
CA ALA A 40 -17.79 -5.72 -8.39
C ALA A 40 -16.95 -7.00 -8.32
N CYS A 41 -17.11 -7.80 -7.25
CA CYS A 41 -16.43 -9.09 -7.06
C CYS A 41 -17.20 -10.28 -7.65
N ALA A 42 -18.40 -10.07 -8.17
CA ALA A 42 -19.33 -11.13 -8.61
C ALA A 42 -19.60 -12.18 -7.51
N VAL A 43 -19.69 -11.74 -6.23
CA VAL A 43 -20.00 -12.61 -5.09
C VAL A 43 -21.31 -12.20 -4.42
N GLY A 44 -21.93 -13.15 -3.70
CA GLY A 44 -23.08 -12.86 -2.85
C GLY A 44 -22.70 -11.97 -1.67
N LYS A 45 -23.65 -11.14 -1.19
CA LYS A 45 -23.45 -10.29 -0.02
C LYS A 45 -23.00 -11.10 1.21
N ALA A 46 -23.63 -12.26 1.48
CA ALA A 46 -23.25 -13.14 2.56
C ALA A 46 -21.79 -13.61 2.48
N THR A 47 -21.35 -13.96 1.26
CA THR A 47 -19.96 -14.33 0.99
C THR A 47 -19.00 -13.20 1.31
N LEU A 48 -19.28 -11.97 0.88
CA LEU A 48 -18.45 -10.81 1.20
C LEU A 48 -18.34 -10.57 2.70
N TYR A 49 -19.45 -10.66 3.44
CA TYR A 49 -19.47 -10.49 4.90
C TYR A 49 -18.75 -11.62 5.65
N HIS A 50 -18.57 -12.79 5.03
CA HIS A 50 -17.74 -13.85 5.58
C HIS A 50 -16.24 -13.45 5.58
N TYR A 51 -15.77 -12.66 4.60
CA TYR A 51 -14.40 -12.17 4.55
C TYR A 51 -14.19 -10.88 5.34
N TYR A 52 -15.12 -9.94 5.25
CA TYR A 52 -14.99 -8.60 5.83
C TYR A 52 -16.30 -8.17 6.49
N ARG A 53 -16.27 -7.96 7.80
CA ARG A 53 -17.47 -7.64 8.60
C ARG A 53 -18.15 -6.32 8.18
N ASP A 54 -17.38 -5.33 7.73
CA ASP A 54 -17.85 -3.99 7.37
C ASP A 54 -16.90 -3.28 6.42
N LYS A 55 -17.33 -2.14 5.91
CA LYS A 55 -16.55 -1.32 4.95
C LYS A 55 -15.27 -0.74 5.56
N PRO A 56 -15.22 -0.26 6.83
CA PRO A 56 -13.98 0.14 7.47
C PRO A 56 -12.97 -0.99 7.62
N ALA A 57 -13.39 -2.19 7.97
CA ALA A 57 -12.51 -3.36 8.04
C ALA A 57 -11.91 -3.68 6.67
N LEU A 58 -12.70 -3.62 5.60
CA LEU A 58 -12.22 -3.80 4.24
C LEU A 58 -11.19 -2.73 3.84
N LEU A 59 -11.47 -1.45 4.14
CA LEU A 59 -10.54 -0.35 3.91
C LEU A 59 -9.21 -0.54 4.65
N ALA A 60 -9.27 -0.91 5.94
CA ALA A 60 -8.07 -1.16 6.73
C ALA A 60 -7.22 -2.29 6.13
N HIS A 61 -7.85 -3.38 5.66
CA HIS A 61 -7.14 -4.49 5.04
C HIS A 61 -6.50 -4.10 3.70
N ILE A 62 -7.15 -3.28 2.88
CA ILE A 62 -6.56 -2.77 1.63
C ILE A 62 -5.30 -1.95 1.96
N ALA A 63 -5.41 -0.99 2.89
CA ALA A 63 -4.30 -0.13 3.27
C ALA A 63 -3.14 -0.94 3.88
N LEU A 64 -3.43 -1.83 4.84
CA LEU A 64 -2.41 -2.66 5.49
C LEU A 64 -1.72 -3.62 4.51
N ALA A 65 -2.48 -4.28 3.63
CA ALA A 65 -1.89 -5.17 2.63
C ALA A 65 -0.95 -4.42 1.69
N HIS A 66 -1.31 -3.19 1.28
CA HIS A 66 -0.45 -2.36 0.46
C HIS A 66 0.84 -1.95 1.20
N VAL A 67 0.74 -1.48 2.45
CA VAL A 67 1.93 -1.13 3.25
C VAL A 67 2.80 -2.35 3.53
N GLN A 68 2.23 -3.51 3.83
CA GLN A 68 2.98 -4.78 4.00
C GLN A 68 3.76 -5.16 2.74
N ARG A 69 3.19 -4.94 1.55
CA ARG A 69 3.90 -5.11 0.28
C ARG A 69 5.10 -4.17 0.18
N LEU A 70 4.96 -2.91 0.59
CA LEU A 70 6.06 -1.94 0.63
C LEU A 70 7.14 -2.34 1.66
N GLU A 71 6.75 -2.85 2.83
CA GLU A 71 7.69 -3.40 3.82
C GLU A 71 8.47 -4.61 3.27
N ALA A 72 7.80 -5.50 2.53
CA ALA A 72 8.45 -6.64 1.88
C ALA A 72 9.50 -6.17 0.85
N VAL A 73 9.19 -5.16 0.03
CA VAL A 73 10.14 -4.55 -0.91
C VAL A 73 11.35 -3.97 -0.18
N VAL A 74 11.15 -3.29 0.96
CA VAL A 74 12.27 -2.79 1.78
C VAL A 74 13.16 -3.95 2.24
N ALA A 75 12.56 -5.06 2.69
CA ALA A 75 13.30 -6.23 3.14
C ALA A 75 14.09 -6.89 2.01
N GLU A 76 13.49 -7.03 0.83
CA GLU A 76 14.13 -7.61 -0.36
C GLU A 76 15.33 -6.78 -0.83
N VAL A 77 15.18 -5.45 -0.90
CA VAL A 77 16.30 -4.57 -1.31
C VAL A 77 17.42 -4.61 -0.29
N ARG A 78 17.11 -4.58 1.01
CA ARG A 78 18.11 -4.66 2.08
C ARG A 78 18.87 -5.99 2.12
N ALA A 79 18.20 -7.08 1.77
CA ALA A 79 18.83 -8.41 1.70
C ALA A 79 19.95 -8.46 0.64
N GLN A 80 19.94 -7.58 -0.36
CA GLN A 80 20.98 -7.48 -1.39
C GLN A 80 22.30 -6.85 -0.87
N ARG A 81 22.29 -6.24 0.32
CA ARG A 81 23.48 -5.63 0.97
C ARG A 81 24.24 -4.64 0.08
N LEU A 82 23.50 -3.83 -0.65
CA LEU A 82 24.04 -2.83 -1.56
C LEU A 82 24.77 -1.69 -0.81
N ALA A 83 25.67 -0.98 -1.53
CA ALA A 83 26.19 0.28 -1.04
C ALA A 83 25.05 1.28 -0.78
N PRO A 84 25.17 2.18 0.23
CA PRO A 84 24.04 3.01 0.67
C PRO A 84 23.35 3.81 -0.45
N ALA A 85 24.10 4.41 -1.35
CA ALA A 85 23.54 5.18 -2.48
C ALA A 85 22.83 4.27 -3.49
N THR A 86 23.35 3.09 -3.76
CA THR A 86 22.73 2.09 -4.63
C THR A 86 21.47 1.50 -3.97
N GLU A 87 21.50 1.26 -2.65
CA GLU A 87 20.33 0.81 -1.88
C GLU A 87 19.20 1.83 -1.97
N LEU A 88 19.50 3.13 -1.78
CA LEU A 88 18.50 4.19 -1.87
C LEU A 88 17.87 4.23 -3.26
N ARG A 89 18.65 4.15 -4.31
CA ARG A 89 18.17 4.10 -5.70
C ARG A 89 17.27 2.89 -5.91
N ALA A 90 17.71 1.69 -5.51
CA ALA A 90 16.95 0.46 -5.65
C ALA A 90 15.61 0.52 -4.89
N LEU A 91 15.59 1.12 -3.69
CA LEU A 91 14.36 1.36 -2.94
C LEU A 91 13.38 2.26 -3.73
N ILE A 92 13.86 3.37 -4.28
CA ILE A 92 13.03 4.30 -5.06
C ILE A 92 12.47 3.60 -6.29
N GLU A 93 13.30 2.92 -7.09
CA GLU A 93 12.89 2.19 -8.29
C GLU A 93 11.86 1.11 -7.98
N ALA A 94 12.08 0.31 -6.93
CA ALA A 94 11.16 -0.74 -6.52
C ALA A 94 9.83 -0.18 -6.02
N PHE A 95 9.82 0.93 -5.29
CA PHE A 95 8.60 1.61 -4.85
C PHE A 95 7.80 2.17 -6.04
N MET A 96 8.48 2.81 -6.99
CA MET A 96 7.84 3.29 -8.22
C MET A 96 7.19 2.15 -9.01
N ALA A 97 7.84 0.98 -9.10
CA ALA A 97 7.28 -0.20 -9.74
C ALA A 97 6.03 -0.72 -8.99
N VAL A 98 6.06 -0.77 -7.65
CA VAL A 98 4.87 -1.14 -6.87
C VAL A 98 3.73 -0.15 -7.09
N TYR A 99 4.00 1.15 -7.08
CA TYR A 99 2.98 2.19 -7.27
C TYR A 99 2.37 2.13 -8.68
N ALA A 100 3.18 1.90 -9.71
CA ALA A 100 2.68 1.72 -11.07
C ALA A 100 1.75 0.50 -11.20
N GLY A 101 2.07 -0.61 -10.50
CA GLY A 101 1.27 -1.83 -10.53
C GLY A 101 0.10 -1.89 -9.54
N ALA A 102 0.02 -0.95 -8.58
CA ALA A 102 -0.99 -0.94 -7.51
C ALA A 102 -1.56 0.47 -7.26
N GLN A 103 -1.88 1.19 -8.35
CA GLN A 103 -2.32 2.59 -8.29
C GLN A 103 -3.59 2.79 -7.45
N HIS A 104 -4.52 1.85 -7.50
CA HIS A 104 -5.79 1.95 -6.76
C HIS A 104 -5.56 1.78 -5.26
N GLU A 105 -4.77 0.79 -4.86
CA GLU A 105 -4.42 0.52 -3.47
C GLU A 105 -3.61 1.68 -2.89
N HIS A 106 -2.67 2.22 -3.68
CA HIS A 106 -1.87 3.38 -3.27
C HIS A 106 -2.73 4.63 -3.08
N ARG A 107 -3.66 4.89 -3.99
CA ARG A 107 -4.62 5.98 -3.85
C ARG A 107 -5.50 5.83 -2.62
N VAL A 108 -6.02 4.64 -2.36
CA VAL A 108 -6.80 4.33 -1.16
C VAL A 108 -5.99 4.58 0.12
N LEU A 109 -4.71 4.18 0.15
CA LEU A 109 -3.81 4.45 1.27
C LEU A 109 -3.64 5.95 1.50
N THR A 110 -3.40 6.73 0.46
CA THR A 110 -3.11 8.17 0.59
C THR A 110 -4.34 9.04 0.86
N GLU A 111 -5.50 8.68 0.30
CA GLU A 111 -6.69 9.53 0.34
C GLU A 111 -7.74 9.07 1.38
N ASP A 112 -7.89 7.76 1.62
CA ASP A 112 -9.05 7.22 2.32
C ASP A 112 -8.77 6.76 3.77
N VAL A 113 -7.52 6.58 4.18
CA VAL A 113 -7.17 6.16 5.57
C VAL A 113 -7.74 7.10 6.63
N LYS A 114 -7.97 8.37 6.30
CA LYS A 114 -8.67 9.35 7.17
C LYS A 114 -10.07 8.93 7.61
N PHE A 115 -10.74 8.05 6.87
CA PHE A 115 -12.07 7.54 7.19
C PHE A 115 -12.05 6.32 8.13
N LEU A 116 -10.87 5.79 8.45
CA LEU A 116 -10.74 4.68 9.38
C LEU A 116 -11.02 5.11 10.83
N PRO A 117 -11.66 4.25 11.63
CA PRO A 117 -11.66 4.38 13.08
C PRO A 117 -10.24 4.50 13.63
N GLN A 118 -10.08 5.23 14.73
CA GLN A 118 -8.77 5.62 15.27
C GLN A 118 -7.81 4.42 15.48
N ALA A 119 -8.31 3.29 15.97
CA ALA A 119 -7.48 2.12 16.24
C ALA A 119 -6.89 1.55 14.93
N GLN A 120 -7.71 1.35 13.90
CA GLN A 120 -7.29 0.85 12.60
C GLN A 120 -6.38 1.84 11.87
N ARG A 121 -6.68 3.14 11.95
CA ARG A 121 -5.82 4.18 11.39
C ARG A 121 -4.43 4.17 12.02
N ARG A 122 -4.33 4.05 13.36
CA ARG A 122 -3.03 3.95 14.06
C ARG A 122 -2.22 2.73 13.64
N GLU A 123 -2.88 1.63 13.34
CA GLU A 123 -2.22 0.41 12.84
C GLU A 123 -1.56 0.67 11.47
N VAL A 124 -2.30 1.27 10.54
CA VAL A 124 -1.77 1.67 9.21
C VAL A 124 -0.63 2.67 9.37
N GLU A 125 -0.83 3.77 10.13
CA GLU A 125 0.19 4.79 10.37
C GLU A 125 1.47 4.20 11.00
N THR A 126 1.34 3.19 11.86
CA THR A 126 2.49 2.51 12.47
C THR A 126 3.26 1.70 11.43
N ALA A 127 2.57 1.04 10.51
CA ALA A 127 3.20 0.32 9.41
C ALA A 127 3.91 1.29 8.45
N GLU A 128 3.27 2.40 8.06
CA GLU A 128 3.88 3.45 7.24
C GLU A 128 5.14 4.04 7.88
N LYS A 129 5.12 4.28 9.21
CA LYS A 129 6.29 4.77 9.95
C LYS A 129 7.49 3.83 9.83
N ARG A 130 7.29 2.50 9.81
CA ARG A 130 8.39 1.55 9.60
C ARG A 130 9.04 1.72 8.22
N VAL A 131 8.22 1.92 7.20
CA VAL A 131 8.70 2.20 5.83
C VAL A 131 9.50 3.51 5.80
N VAL A 132 8.94 4.60 6.34
CA VAL A 132 9.64 5.91 6.42
C VAL A 132 10.97 5.79 7.17
N THR A 133 10.98 5.08 8.31
CA THR A 133 12.19 4.85 9.11
C THR A 133 13.25 4.08 8.32
N ALA A 134 12.84 3.13 7.49
CA ALA A 134 13.76 2.39 6.62
C ALA A 134 14.47 3.31 5.62
N PHE A 135 13.72 4.18 4.95
CA PHE A 135 14.31 5.17 4.03
C PHE A 135 15.19 6.18 4.76
N ALA A 136 14.74 6.72 5.88
CA ALA A 136 15.53 7.64 6.70
C ALA A 136 16.88 7.03 7.13
N ALA A 137 16.88 5.77 7.54
CA ALA A 137 18.11 5.06 7.89
C ALA A 137 19.06 4.92 6.69
N THR A 138 18.54 4.64 5.50
CA THR A 138 19.36 4.56 4.28
C THR A 138 19.89 5.94 3.89
N ILE A 139 19.07 7.01 3.94
CA ILE A 139 19.50 8.40 3.70
C ILE A 139 20.62 8.81 4.65
N ALA A 140 20.50 8.50 5.95
CA ALA A 140 21.55 8.80 6.95
C ALA A 140 22.87 8.05 6.69
N ARG A 141 22.82 6.90 6.02
CA ARG A 141 24.04 6.17 5.60
C ARG A 141 24.65 6.77 4.32
N VAL A 142 23.82 7.31 3.42
CA VAL A 142 24.29 8.01 2.22
C VAL A 142 24.94 9.36 2.57
N ARG A 143 24.31 10.08 3.49
CA ARG A 143 24.74 11.43 3.94
C ARG A 143 24.74 11.49 5.48
N PRO A 144 25.83 11.07 6.12
CA PRO A 144 25.94 11.08 7.58
C PRO A 144 25.81 12.48 8.20
N ASP A 145 26.21 13.50 7.47
CA ASP A 145 26.06 14.91 7.84
C ASP A 145 24.59 15.36 7.92
N LEU A 146 23.69 14.72 7.15
CA LEU A 146 22.24 14.99 7.15
C LEU A 146 21.44 14.05 8.08
N LYS A 147 22.10 13.24 8.90
CA LYS A 147 21.42 12.30 9.81
C LYS A 147 20.32 12.95 10.67
N PRO A 148 20.49 14.18 11.24
CA PRO A 148 19.42 14.83 12.00
C PRO A 148 18.18 15.15 11.15
N SER A 149 18.35 15.32 9.84
CA SER A 149 17.28 15.66 8.89
C SER A 149 16.81 14.45 8.05
N ALA A 150 17.29 13.25 8.34
CA ALA A 150 17.02 12.08 7.52
C ALA A 150 15.52 11.74 7.43
N THR A 151 14.77 11.86 8.53
CA THR A 151 13.32 11.64 8.52
C THR A 151 12.57 12.70 7.72
N PRO A 152 12.79 14.02 7.91
CA PRO A 152 12.21 15.04 7.03
C PRO A 152 12.55 14.83 5.54
N LEU A 153 13.80 14.43 5.21
CA LEU A 153 14.19 14.14 3.83
C LEU A 153 13.45 12.93 3.27
N ALA A 154 13.27 11.86 4.06
CA ALA A 154 12.45 10.72 3.67
C ALA A 154 10.99 11.14 3.41
N MET A 155 10.40 11.99 4.24
CA MET A 155 9.05 12.50 4.06
C MET A 155 8.91 13.36 2.79
N LEU A 156 9.90 14.21 2.47
CA LEU A 156 9.94 14.96 1.21
C LEU A 156 10.04 14.02 0.00
N LEU A 157 10.88 13.01 0.07
CA LEU A 157 10.99 11.98 -0.96
C LEU A 157 9.64 11.26 -1.19
N PHE A 158 8.96 10.85 -0.11
CA PHE A 158 7.62 10.26 -0.20
C PHE A 158 6.60 11.23 -0.77
N GLY A 159 6.67 12.52 -0.45
CA GLY A 159 5.85 13.54 -1.09
C GLY A 159 5.99 13.55 -2.61
N MET A 160 7.23 13.47 -3.12
CA MET A 160 7.51 13.38 -4.55
C MET A 160 7.03 12.06 -5.16
N ILE A 161 7.37 10.92 -4.54
CA ILE A 161 7.00 9.59 -5.06
C ILE A 161 5.48 9.39 -5.03
N ASN A 162 4.82 9.74 -3.92
CA ASN A 162 3.37 9.58 -3.77
C ASN A 162 2.59 10.43 -4.79
N TRP A 163 3.12 11.57 -5.22
CA TRP A 163 2.47 12.41 -6.22
C TRP A 163 2.46 11.80 -7.63
N THR A 164 3.29 10.79 -7.88
CA THR A 164 3.44 10.19 -9.21
C THR A 164 2.16 9.55 -9.75
N PHE A 165 1.27 9.03 -8.89
CA PHE A 165 0.01 8.43 -9.33
C PHE A 165 -0.93 9.43 -10.04
N THR A 166 -0.71 10.73 -9.88
CA THR A 166 -1.53 11.77 -10.51
C THR A 166 -1.18 11.99 -11.99
N TRP A 167 0.05 11.71 -12.40
CA TRP A 167 0.55 11.99 -13.73
C TRP A 167 1.29 10.82 -14.40
N LEU A 168 1.85 9.89 -13.65
CA LEU A 168 2.56 8.73 -14.20
C LEU A 168 1.58 7.77 -14.86
N LYS A 169 1.74 7.59 -16.17
CA LYS A 169 1.00 6.58 -16.92
C LYS A 169 1.89 5.34 -17.06
N PRO A 170 1.38 4.12 -16.79
CA PRO A 170 2.18 2.88 -16.86
C PRO A 170 2.86 2.67 -18.21
N GLU A 171 2.25 3.17 -19.29
CA GLU A 171 2.74 3.03 -20.68
C GLU A 171 3.14 4.39 -21.29
N GLY A 172 3.27 5.43 -20.47
CA GLY A 172 3.65 6.77 -20.94
C GLY A 172 5.17 6.99 -20.88
N PRO A 173 5.69 7.96 -21.66
CA PRO A 173 7.07 8.43 -21.47
C PRO A 173 7.17 9.09 -20.08
N LEU A 174 8.31 8.86 -19.41
CA LEU A 174 8.67 9.57 -18.17
C LEU A 174 8.92 11.05 -18.48
#